data_935da09c311f685d9dd3a60a13d989f3
#
_entry.id   935da09c311f685d9dd3a60a13d989f3
#
_cell.length_a   1.000
_cell.length_b   1.000
_cell.length_c   1.000
_cell.angle_alpha   90.00
_cell.angle_beta   90.00
_cell.angle_gamma   90.00
#
_symmetry.space_group_name_H-M   'P 1'
#
loop_
_entity.id
_entity.type
_entity.pdbx_description
1 polymer ?
#
loop_
_entity_poly.entity_id
_entity_poly.type
_entity_poly.pdbx_seq_one_letter_code
_entity_poly.pdbx_strand_id
1 'polypeptide(L)'
;MKKEELYRFVDHTALKAVTTWKEIQQLCQEARFFRMASVCIPSSYVKRAHEYFPELNICTVVGFPLGNANTEAKLMETRQALADGASEIDMVINLGMVKNGQYPQVTEEIRLLKQEVGDKILKVI
;
A
#
# COMPACT_ATOMS: atom_id res chain seq x y z
N MET A 1 11.49 -12.10 -21.56
CA MET A 1 10.92 -10.83 -21.06
C MET A 1 12.01 -9.77 -21.09
N LYS A 2 11.74 -8.64 -21.72
CA LYS A 2 12.69 -7.52 -21.73
C LYS A 2 12.64 -6.79 -20.37
N LYS A 3 13.72 -6.11 -20.02
CA LYS A 3 13.84 -5.38 -18.74
C LYS A 3 12.69 -4.35 -18.55
N GLU A 4 12.34 -3.66 -19.61
CA GLU A 4 11.28 -2.65 -19.63
C GLU A 4 9.88 -3.27 -19.39
N GLU A 5 9.68 -4.52 -19.81
CA GLU A 5 8.44 -5.25 -19.54
C GLU A 5 8.34 -5.65 -18.06
N LEU A 6 9.49 -6.00 -17.44
CA LEU A 6 9.55 -6.36 -16.03
C LEU A 6 9.15 -5.19 -15.12
N TYR A 7 9.54 -3.96 -15.47
CA TYR A 7 9.20 -2.79 -14.65
C TYR A 7 7.69 -2.60 -14.45
N ARG A 8 6.86 -3.06 -15.39
CA ARG A 8 5.39 -2.97 -15.28
C ARG A 8 4.80 -3.85 -14.18
N PHE A 9 5.59 -4.71 -13.57
CA PHE A 9 5.21 -5.58 -12.45
C PHE A 9 5.85 -5.16 -11.12
N VAL A 10 6.55 -4.03 -11.10
CA VAL A 10 7.28 -3.55 -9.92
C VAL A 10 6.50 -2.45 -9.23
N ASP A 11 6.26 -2.63 -7.94
CA ASP A 11 5.87 -1.57 -7.02
C ASP A 11 7.15 -0.94 -6.47
N HIS A 12 7.51 0.25 -6.97
CA HIS A 12 8.72 0.95 -6.56
C HIS A 12 8.56 1.50 -5.16
N THR A 13 9.35 1.01 -4.21
CA THR A 13 9.02 1.07 -2.79
C THR A 13 10.03 1.86 -1.97
N ALA A 14 9.55 2.75 -1.09
CA ALA A 14 10.32 3.43 -0.06
C ALA A 14 9.50 3.52 1.23
N LEU A 15 9.82 2.66 2.21
CA LEU A 15 9.06 2.49 3.46
C LEU A 15 9.93 2.61 4.72
N LYS A 16 11.16 3.13 4.61
CA LYS A 16 12.00 3.36 5.78
C LYS A 16 11.38 4.44 6.68
N ALA A 17 11.49 4.27 7.99
CA ALA A 17 10.95 5.21 8.96
C ALA A 17 11.43 6.65 8.78
N VAL A 18 12.63 6.81 8.22
CA VAL A 18 13.29 8.12 7.99
C VAL A 18 13.14 8.62 6.55
N THR A 19 12.31 8.00 5.73
CA THR A 19 12.10 8.40 4.33
C THR A 19 11.61 9.84 4.24
N THR A 20 12.30 10.65 3.46
CA THR A 20 12.01 12.07 3.27
C THR A 20 11.15 12.32 2.04
N TRP A 21 10.52 13.50 1.99
CA TRP A 21 9.76 13.92 0.79
C TRP A 21 10.63 13.96 -0.47
N LYS A 22 11.90 14.38 -0.34
CA LYS A 22 12.83 14.40 -1.47
C LYS A 22 13.06 13.00 -2.05
N GLU A 23 13.18 12.00 -1.20
CA GLU A 23 13.32 10.60 -1.61
C GLU A 23 12.02 10.09 -2.27
N ILE A 24 10.85 10.45 -1.74
CA ILE A 24 9.55 10.12 -2.36
C ILE A 24 9.42 10.76 -3.75
N GLN A 25 9.81 12.03 -3.92
CA GLN A 25 9.80 12.68 -5.22
C GLN A 25 10.68 11.96 -6.24
N GLN A 26 11.89 11.60 -5.84
CA GLN A 26 12.80 10.84 -6.70
C GLN A 26 12.20 9.48 -7.09
N LEU A 27 11.66 8.76 -6.12
CA LEU A 27 10.99 7.47 -6.34
C LEU A 27 9.87 7.61 -7.38
N CYS A 28 9.03 8.63 -7.24
CA CYS A 28 7.92 8.87 -8.16
C CYS A 28 8.41 9.24 -9.56
N GLN A 29 9.46 10.05 -9.67
CA GLN A 29 10.08 10.39 -10.96
C GLN A 29 10.63 9.15 -11.67
N GLU A 30 11.31 8.28 -10.94
CA GLU A 30 11.83 7.01 -11.47
C GLU A 30 10.71 6.08 -11.92
N ALA A 31 9.66 5.90 -11.08
CA ALA A 31 8.51 5.07 -11.41
C ALA A 31 7.80 5.55 -12.67
N ARG A 32 7.64 6.86 -12.84
CA ARG A 32 7.09 7.48 -14.05
C ARG A 32 7.96 7.23 -15.27
N PHE A 33 9.25 7.47 -15.13
CA PHE A 33 10.22 7.30 -16.22
C PHE A 33 10.27 5.86 -16.73
N PHE A 34 10.34 4.91 -15.81
CA PHE A 34 10.42 3.48 -16.14
C PHE A 34 9.06 2.81 -16.32
N ARG A 35 7.95 3.53 -16.19
CA ARG A 35 6.58 3.02 -16.31
C ARG A 35 6.32 1.84 -15.38
N MET A 36 6.70 1.99 -14.12
CA MET A 36 6.49 0.96 -13.10
C MET A 36 5.00 0.81 -12.75
N ALA A 37 4.62 -0.33 -12.17
CA ALA A 37 3.23 -0.65 -11.84
C ALA A 37 2.63 0.36 -10.85
N SER A 38 3.39 0.68 -9.80
CA SER A 38 3.03 1.65 -8.77
C SER A 38 4.26 2.19 -8.06
N VAL A 39 4.04 3.16 -7.19
CA VAL A 39 4.93 3.48 -6.07
C VAL A 39 4.30 3.00 -4.78
N CYS A 40 5.09 2.40 -3.88
CA CYS A 40 4.63 2.03 -2.54
C CYS A 40 5.35 2.89 -1.50
N ILE A 41 4.58 3.72 -0.81
CA ILE A 41 5.08 4.79 0.05
C ILE A 41 4.32 4.85 1.39
N PRO A 42 4.89 5.46 2.44
CA PRO A 42 4.18 5.66 3.70
C PRO A 42 2.89 6.47 3.50
N SER A 43 1.85 6.13 4.24
CA SER A 43 0.51 6.73 4.08
C SER A 43 0.49 8.24 4.24
N SER A 44 1.36 8.79 5.08
CA SER A 44 1.49 10.25 5.29
C SER A 44 1.94 11.03 4.05
N TYR A 45 2.53 10.37 3.06
CA TYR A 45 2.95 10.98 1.80
C TYR A 45 1.95 10.79 0.66
N VAL A 46 0.93 9.94 0.81
CA VAL A 46 0.01 9.57 -0.28
C VAL A 46 -0.65 10.81 -0.90
N LYS A 47 -1.26 11.65 -0.08
CA LYS A 47 -1.95 12.85 -0.57
C LYS A 47 -1.03 13.75 -1.38
N ARG A 48 0.13 14.06 -0.83
CA ARG A 48 1.11 14.93 -1.49
C ARG A 48 1.65 14.31 -2.78
N ALA A 49 1.94 13.02 -2.77
CA ALA A 49 2.40 12.29 -3.97
C ALA A 49 1.30 12.28 -5.05
N HIS A 50 0.06 12.07 -4.67
CA HIS A 50 -1.07 12.09 -5.61
C HIS A 50 -1.27 13.48 -6.23
N GLU A 51 -1.12 14.54 -5.46
CA GLU A 51 -1.20 15.92 -5.97
C GLU A 51 -0.07 16.26 -6.97
N TYR A 52 1.16 15.81 -6.69
CA TYR A 52 2.33 16.08 -7.54
C TYR A 52 2.46 15.15 -8.75
N PHE A 53 1.96 13.92 -8.64
CA PHE A 53 2.07 12.87 -9.66
C PHE A 53 0.72 12.18 -9.88
N PRO A 54 -0.30 12.91 -10.36
CA PRO A 54 -1.67 12.39 -10.47
C PRO A 54 -1.80 11.20 -11.43
N GLU A 55 -0.83 11.01 -12.33
CA GLU A 55 -0.79 9.91 -13.28
C GLU A 55 -0.29 8.58 -12.70
N LEU A 56 0.36 8.61 -11.52
CA LEU A 56 0.90 7.39 -10.91
C LEU A 56 -0.15 6.62 -10.10
N ASN A 57 -0.07 5.31 -10.17
CA ASN A 57 -0.71 4.44 -9.18
C ASN A 57 0.06 4.52 -7.87
N ILE A 58 -0.62 4.84 -6.80
CA ILE A 58 -0.01 4.94 -5.48
C ILE A 58 -0.52 3.80 -4.61
N CYS A 59 0.40 2.96 -4.17
CA CYS A 59 0.20 1.94 -3.16
C CYS A 59 0.68 2.47 -1.80
N THR A 60 0.00 2.08 -0.74
CA THR A 60 0.50 2.27 0.61
C THR A 60 0.20 1.06 1.48
N VAL A 61 0.85 1.00 2.63
CA VAL A 61 0.74 -0.10 3.57
C VAL A 61 -0.22 0.23 4.71
N VAL A 62 -0.87 -0.78 5.24
CA VAL A 62 -1.81 -0.71 6.36
C VAL A 62 -1.47 -1.74 7.42
N GLY A 63 -1.46 -1.32 8.68
CA GLY A 63 -1.00 -2.16 9.80
C GLY A 63 0.49 -2.51 9.74
N PHE A 64 1.26 -1.75 9.00
CA PHE A 64 2.66 -2.01 8.72
C PHE A 64 3.58 -1.49 9.84
N PRO A 65 4.67 -2.20 10.20
CA PRO A 65 5.10 -3.47 9.56
C PRO A 65 4.59 -4.75 10.27
N LEU A 66 3.96 -4.64 11.44
CA LEU A 66 3.73 -5.81 12.31
C LEU A 66 2.40 -6.54 12.07
N GLY A 67 1.42 -5.90 11.49
CA GLY A 67 0.11 -6.48 11.19
C GLY A 67 -0.78 -6.77 12.40
N ASN A 68 -0.35 -6.41 13.61
CA ASN A 68 -1.02 -6.77 14.87
C ASN A 68 -1.86 -5.65 15.49
N ALA A 69 -2.12 -4.59 14.74
CA ALA A 69 -3.15 -3.63 15.10
C ALA A 69 -4.54 -4.28 14.98
N ASN A 70 -5.51 -3.77 15.73
CA ASN A 70 -6.87 -4.28 15.58
C ASN A 70 -7.48 -3.86 14.23
N THR A 71 -8.52 -4.58 13.83
CA THR A 71 -9.14 -4.42 12.51
C THR A 71 -9.68 -3.00 12.29
N GLU A 72 -10.28 -2.36 13.29
CA GLU A 72 -10.81 -1.00 13.15
C GLU A 72 -9.70 0.02 12.84
N ALA A 73 -8.53 -0.11 13.45
CA ALA A 73 -7.38 0.73 13.13
C ALA A 73 -6.95 0.55 11.67
N LYS A 74 -6.88 -0.69 11.19
CA LYS A 74 -6.54 -0.99 9.79
C LYS A 74 -7.60 -0.45 8.82
N LEU A 75 -8.87 -0.54 9.17
CA LEU A 75 -9.96 0.03 8.37
C LEU A 75 -9.86 1.55 8.29
N MET A 76 -9.55 2.22 9.40
CA MET A 76 -9.37 3.68 9.42
C MET A 76 -8.18 4.12 8.56
N GLU A 77 -7.03 3.43 8.66
CA GLU A 77 -5.89 3.68 7.80
C GLU A 77 -6.25 3.51 6.32
N THR A 78 -6.99 2.45 5.99
CA THR A 78 -7.45 2.16 4.62
C THR A 78 -8.32 3.30 4.09
N ARG A 79 -9.33 3.72 4.85
CA ARG A 79 -10.21 4.83 4.47
C ARG A 79 -9.45 6.11 4.20
N GLN A 80 -8.53 6.46 5.10
CA GLN A 80 -7.73 7.66 4.94
C GLN A 80 -6.83 7.59 3.72
N ALA A 81 -6.15 6.47 3.53
CA ALA A 81 -5.27 6.27 2.37
C ALA A 81 -6.04 6.40 1.04
N LEU A 82 -7.22 5.80 0.95
CA LEU A 82 -8.08 5.89 -0.24
C LEU A 82 -8.56 7.33 -0.48
N ALA A 83 -8.97 8.03 0.58
CA ALA A 83 -9.37 9.43 0.49
C ALA A 83 -8.22 10.34 0.04
N ASP A 84 -6.99 10.00 0.40
CA ASP A 84 -5.78 10.73 0.01
C ASP A 84 -5.28 10.41 -1.40
N GLY A 85 -5.87 9.43 -2.08
CA GLY A 85 -5.59 9.11 -3.47
C GLY A 85 -4.85 7.80 -3.73
N ALA A 86 -4.72 6.92 -2.72
CA ALA A 86 -4.18 5.58 -2.95
C ALA A 86 -5.10 4.77 -3.86
N SER A 87 -4.51 4.04 -4.80
CA SER A 87 -5.19 3.12 -5.70
C SER A 87 -4.96 1.65 -5.35
N GLU A 88 -3.98 1.38 -4.49
CA GLU A 88 -3.64 0.04 -4.03
C GLU A 88 -3.31 0.08 -2.53
N ILE A 89 -3.77 -0.92 -1.80
CA ILE A 89 -3.54 -1.08 -0.36
C ILE A 89 -2.85 -2.42 -0.11
N ASP A 90 -1.70 -2.38 0.58
CA ASP A 90 -1.00 -3.55 1.08
C ASP A 90 -1.27 -3.69 2.58
N MET A 91 -2.18 -4.57 2.95
CA MET A 91 -2.45 -4.85 4.35
C MET A 91 -1.47 -5.91 4.90
N VAL A 92 -0.89 -5.64 6.05
CA VAL A 92 -0.10 -6.66 6.74
C VAL A 92 -1.03 -7.63 7.46
N ILE A 93 -0.87 -8.92 7.18
CA ILE A 93 -1.64 -9.97 7.84
C ILE A 93 -1.33 -10.01 9.34
N ASN A 94 -2.32 -10.31 10.16
CA ASN A 94 -2.09 -10.48 11.59
C ASN A 94 -1.43 -11.84 11.85
N LEU A 95 -0.10 -11.82 11.95
CA LEU A 95 0.71 -13.03 12.13
C LEU A 95 0.39 -13.79 13.43
N GLY A 96 0.07 -13.07 14.49
CA GLY A 96 -0.35 -13.67 15.75
C GLY A 96 -1.62 -14.51 15.61
N MET A 97 -2.62 -13.97 14.90
CA MET A 97 -3.86 -14.72 14.61
C MET A 97 -3.58 -15.95 13.75
N VAL A 98 -2.71 -15.84 12.75
CA VAL A 98 -2.30 -17.00 11.92
C VAL A 98 -1.63 -18.07 12.78
N LYS A 99 -0.70 -17.68 13.64
CA LYS A 99 0.00 -18.61 14.55
C LYS A 99 -0.93 -19.26 15.56
N ASN A 100 -1.98 -18.56 15.98
CA ASN A 100 -3.02 -19.09 16.85
C ASN A 100 -4.03 -19.99 16.13
N GLY A 101 -3.93 -20.15 14.80
CA GLY A 101 -4.91 -20.89 13.99
C GLY A 101 -6.27 -20.19 13.87
N GLN A 102 -6.33 -18.87 14.11
CA GLN A 102 -7.55 -18.07 14.05
C GLN A 102 -7.90 -17.68 12.62
N TYR A 103 -7.94 -18.66 11.71
CA TYR A 103 -8.15 -18.42 10.29
C TYR A 103 -9.49 -17.76 9.95
N PRO A 104 -10.61 -18.07 10.62
CA PRO A 104 -11.86 -17.34 10.39
C PRO A 104 -11.74 -15.84 10.67
N GLN A 105 -11.02 -15.43 11.71
CA GLN A 105 -10.79 -14.03 12.06
C GLN A 105 -9.86 -13.34 11.04
N VAL A 106 -8.84 -14.03 10.56
CA VAL A 106 -7.95 -13.54 9.51
C VAL A 106 -8.73 -13.32 8.21
N THR A 107 -9.56 -14.28 7.83
CA THR A 107 -10.44 -14.19 6.65
C THR A 107 -11.40 -13.01 6.77
N GLU A 108 -12.01 -12.83 7.92
CA GLU A 108 -12.95 -11.72 8.16
C GLU A 108 -12.25 -10.36 8.09
N GLU A 109 -11.06 -10.20 8.64
CA GLU A 109 -10.28 -8.96 8.51
C GLU A 109 -9.98 -8.63 7.05
N ILE A 110 -9.52 -9.62 6.27
CA ILE A 110 -9.25 -9.45 4.84
C ILE A 110 -10.54 -9.06 4.10
N ARG A 111 -11.66 -9.73 4.41
CA ARG A 111 -12.96 -9.45 3.80
C ARG A 111 -13.41 -8.00 4.07
N LEU A 112 -13.28 -7.55 5.31
CA LEU A 112 -13.65 -6.19 5.71
C LEU A 112 -12.78 -5.14 5.01
N LEU A 113 -11.47 -5.35 4.95
CA LEU A 113 -10.58 -4.43 4.24
C LEU A 113 -10.86 -4.44 2.73
N LYS A 114 -11.12 -5.61 2.14
CA LYS A 114 -11.49 -5.67 0.72
C LYS A 114 -12.81 -4.97 0.43
N GLN A 115 -13.76 -5.08 1.30
CA GLN A 115 -15.03 -4.35 1.19
C GLN A 115 -14.82 -2.84 1.21
N GLU A 116 -13.93 -2.35 2.07
CA GLU A 116 -13.56 -0.93 2.17
C GLU A 116 -12.82 -0.45 0.91
N VAL A 117 -11.91 -1.27 0.39
CA VAL A 117 -11.12 -0.96 -0.81
C VAL A 117 -12.00 -0.94 -2.08
N GLY A 118 -13.05 -1.74 -2.11
CA GLY A 118 -13.97 -1.82 -3.23
C GLY A 118 -13.33 -2.42 -4.48
N ASP A 119 -13.44 -1.73 -5.60
CA ASP A 119 -12.91 -2.16 -6.90
C ASP A 119 -11.39 -1.91 -7.07
N LYS A 120 -10.79 -1.19 -6.15
CA LYS A 120 -9.33 -0.98 -6.12
C LYS A 120 -8.61 -2.26 -5.66
N ILE A 121 -7.28 -2.23 -5.68
CA ILE A 121 -6.45 -3.41 -5.39
C ILE A 121 -6.15 -3.49 -3.90
N LEU A 122 -6.45 -4.64 -3.30
CA LEU A 122 -5.96 -5.06 -2.00
C LEU A 122 -4.95 -6.19 -2.18
N LYS A 123 -3.76 -6.03 -1.61
CA LYS A 123 -2.77 -7.11 -1.49
C LYS A 123 -2.58 -7.44 -0.02
N VAL A 124 -2.46 -8.70 0.32
CA VAL A 124 -2.21 -9.19 1.68
C VAL A 124 -0.76 -9.61 1.78
N ILE A 125 -0.01 -8.97 2.64
CA ILE A 125 1.42 -9.19 2.82
C ILE A 125 1.74 -9.70 4.24
#